data_38eed423fbaf15ba79a2c5e575bae74c
#
_entry.id   38eed423fbaf15ba79a2c5e575bae74c
#
_cell.length_a   1.000
_cell.length_b   1.000
_cell.length_c   1.000
_cell.angle_alpha   90.00
_cell.angle_beta   90.00
_cell.angle_gamma   90.00
#
_symmetry.space_group_name_H-M   'P 1'
#
loop_
_entity.id
_entity.type
_entity.pdbx_description
1 polymer ?
#
loop_
_entity_poly.entity_id
_entity_poly.type
_entity_poly.pdbx_seq_one_letter_code
_entity_poly.pdbx_strand_id
1 'polypeptide(L)'
;MRHLIDTTDISVAEVDHIINTALDIIANREKYREVCKGKKLATLFYEPSTRTRLSFTSAMMSLGGNVLGFSEAASSSAAKGES
;
A
#
# COMPACT_ATOMS: atom_id res chain seq x y z
N MET A 1 14.82 3.14 10.30
CA MET A 1 13.68 2.62 9.51
C MET A 1 14.09 1.37 8.76
N ARG A 2 13.22 0.40 8.74
CA ARG A 2 13.49 -0.86 8.05
C ARG A 2 12.82 -0.86 6.68
N HIS A 3 13.51 -1.40 5.69
CA HIS A 3 12.98 -1.51 4.33
C HIS A 3 12.75 -2.97 3.96
N LEU A 4 11.67 -3.23 3.26
CA LEU A 4 11.38 -4.54 2.71
C LEU A 4 11.62 -4.47 1.20
N ILE A 5 12.73 -5.03 0.76
CA ILE A 5 13.11 -5.03 -0.64
C ILE A 5 12.78 -6.37 -1.29
N ASP A 6 12.95 -7.46 -0.55
CA ASP A 6 12.73 -8.79 -1.04
C ASP A 6 12.10 -9.63 0.07
N THR A 7 11.44 -10.70 -0.28
CA THR A 7 10.84 -11.61 0.69
C THR A 7 11.87 -12.24 1.63
N THR A 8 13.13 -12.28 1.21
CA THR A 8 14.21 -12.77 2.08
C THR A 8 14.57 -11.78 3.19
N ASP A 9 14.05 -10.56 3.14
CA ASP A 9 14.33 -9.54 4.16
C ASP A 9 13.51 -9.74 5.44
N ILE A 10 12.57 -10.66 5.44
CA ILE A 10 11.74 -10.91 6.61
C ILE A 10 11.78 -12.38 6.99
N SER A 11 11.69 -12.63 8.29
CA SER A 11 11.69 -13.99 8.82
C SER A 11 10.31 -14.62 8.73
N VAL A 12 10.25 -15.94 8.92
CA VAL A 12 8.97 -16.64 8.97
C VAL A 12 8.09 -16.09 10.10
N ALA A 13 8.69 -15.80 11.23
CA ALA A 13 7.95 -15.24 12.36
C ALA A 13 7.35 -13.87 12.01
N GLU A 14 8.08 -13.07 11.25
CA GLU A 14 7.57 -11.77 10.82
C GLU A 14 6.45 -11.91 9.80
N VAL A 15 6.56 -12.87 8.89
CA VAL A 15 5.49 -13.16 7.93
C VAL A 15 4.23 -13.59 8.68
N ASP A 16 4.37 -14.47 9.67
CA ASP A 16 3.24 -14.91 10.49
C ASP A 16 2.60 -13.74 11.21
N HIS A 17 3.40 -12.83 11.74
CA HIS A 17 2.89 -11.65 12.41
C HIS A 17 2.08 -10.76 11.45
N ILE A 18 2.59 -10.56 10.24
CA ILE A 18 1.89 -9.77 9.23
C ILE A 18 0.56 -10.41 8.87
N ILE A 19 0.55 -11.72 8.65
CA ILE A 19 -0.66 -12.44 8.30
C ILE A 19 -1.67 -12.37 9.44
N ASN A 20 -1.24 -12.60 10.67
CA ASN A 20 -2.14 -12.56 11.83
C ASN A 20 -2.71 -11.16 12.03
N THR A 21 -1.90 -10.13 11.80
CA THR A 21 -2.38 -8.75 11.87
C THR A 21 -3.43 -8.49 10.80
N ALA A 22 -3.20 -8.98 9.59
CA ALA A 22 -4.18 -8.82 8.51
C ALA A 22 -5.50 -9.49 8.84
N LEU A 23 -5.46 -10.69 9.43
CA LEU A 23 -6.67 -11.40 9.83
C LEU A 23 -7.42 -10.65 10.93
N ASP A 24 -6.69 -10.07 11.87
CA ASP A 24 -7.30 -9.27 12.93
C ASP A 24 -7.96 -8.01 12.35
N ILE A 25 -7.32 -7.37 11.39
CA ILE A 25 -7.90 -6.20 10.73
C ILE A 25 -9.21 -6.56 10.03
N ILE A 26 -9.24 -7.70 9.35
CA ILE A 26 -10.45 -8.14 8.66
C ILE A 26 -11.57 -8.38 9.66
N ALA A 27 -11.26 -8.96 10.81
CA ALA A 27 -12.25 -9.29 11.82
C ALA A 27 -12.70 -8.07 12.64
N ASN A 28 -11.87 -7.04 12.73
CA ASN A 28 -12.11 -5.90 13.61
C ASN A 28 -11.83 -4.57 12.89
N ARG A 29 -12.47 -4.35 11.76
CA ARG A 29 -12.20 -3.18 10.91
C ARG A 29 -12.34 -1.84 11.63
N GLU A 30 -13.34 -1.72 12.48
CA GLU A 30 -13.57 -0.48 13.23
C GLU A 30 -12.40 -0.13 14.13
N LYS A 31 -11.77 -1.14 14.72
CA LYS A 31 -10.64 -0.96 15.61
C LYS A 31 -9.44 -0.32 14.88
N TYR A 32 -9.30 -0.60 13.60
CA TYR A 32 -8.16 -0.17 12.82
C TYR A 32 -8.43 1.02 11.91
N ARG A 33 -9.63 1.56 11.96
CA ARG A 33 -10.08 2.57 11.00
C ARG A 33 -9.24 3.84 10.97
N GLU A 34 -8.54 4.15 12.04
CA GLU A 34 -7.74 5.35 12.11
C GLU A 34 -6.28 5.09 12.49
N VAL A 35 -5.82 3.85 12.42
CA VAL A 35 -4.44 3.54 12.84
C VAL A 35 -3.39 4.22 11.98
N CYS A 36 -3.72 4.56 10.74
CA CYS A 36 -2.81 5.25 9.84
C CYS A 36 -3.16 6.72 9.65
N LYS A 37 -3.97 7.28 10.54
CA LYS A 37 -4.34 8.68 10.47
C LYS A 37 -3.09 9.56 10.46
N GLY A 38 -3.03 10.48 9.52
CA GLY A 38 -1.87 11.36 9.38
C GLY A 38 -0.70 10.75 8.62
N LYS A 39 -0.83 9.50 8.20
CA LYS A 39 0.22 8.83 7.42
C LYS A 39 -0.13 8.84 5.95
N LYS A 40 0.90 8.79 5.12
CA LYS A 40 0.74 8.79 3.67
C LYS A 40 1.50 7.63 3.07
N LEU A 41 0.86 6.94 2.14
CA LEU A 41 1.47 5.86 1.38
C LEU A 41 1.74 6.37 -0.02
N ALA A 42 2.97 6.25 -0.49
CA ALA A 42 3.31 6.56 -1.87
C ALA A 42 3.29 5.25 -2.67
N THR A 43 2.47 5.21 -3.70
CA THR A 43 2.42 4.07 -4.61
C THR A 43 3.05 4.47 -5.93
N LEU A 44 4.21 3.92 -6.22
CA LEU A 44 4.99 4.28 -7.41
C LEU A 44 5.09 3.05 -8.30
N PHE A 45 4.29 3.03 -9.34
CA PHE A 45 4.23 1.89 -10.25
C PHE A 45 4.70 2.32 -11.63
N TYR A 46 5.79 1.72 -12.07
CA TYR A 46 6.37 2.01 -13.38
C TYR A 46 5.79 1.15 -14.48
N GLU A 47 5.02 0.14 -14.12
CA GLU A 47 4.29 -0.69 -15.06
C GLU A 47 2.81 -0.62 -14.75
N PRO A 48 1.93 -0.78 -15.75
CA PRO A 48 0.50 -0.85 -15.48
C PRO A 48 0.22 -1.99 -14.50
N SER A 49 -0.22 -1.67 -13.31
CA SER A 49 -0.46 -2.64 -12.27
C SER A 49 -1.68 -2.19 -11.49
N THR A 50 -2.80 -2.02 -12.20
CA THR A 50 -3.99 -1.41 -11.65
C THR A 50 -4.51 -2.16 -10.42
N ARG A 51 -4.60 -3.48 -10.51
CA ARG A 51 -5.15 -4.27 -9.40
C ARG A 51 -4.33 -4.10 -8.13
N THR A 52 -3.01 -4.25 -8.24
CA THR A 52 -2.12 -4.15 -7.09
C THR A 52 -2.16 -2.74 -6.51
N ARG A 53 -2.07 -1.74 -7.37
CA ARG A 53 -2.12 -0.34 -6.94
C ARG A 53 -3.41 -0.03 -6.20
N LEU A 54 -4.54 -0.47 -6.73
CA LEU A 54 -5.84 -0.22 -6.10
C LEU A 54 -5.99 -0.98 -4.79
N SER A 55 -5.42 -2.18 -4.68
CA SER A 55 -5.45 -2.93 -3.43
C SER A 55 -4.72 -2.20 -2.32
N PHE A 56 -3.51 -1.71 -2.60
CA PHE A 56 -2.75 -0.95 -1.60
C PHE A 56 -3.44 0.36 -1.26
N THR A 57 -3.97 1.05 -2.25
CA THR A 57 -4.69 2.30 -2.04
C THR A 57 -5.89 2.08 -1.15
N SER A 58 -6.71 1.09 -1.46
CA SER A 58 -7.90 0.78 -0.68
C SER A 58 -7.55 0.39 0.75
N ALA A 59 -6.51 -0.41 0.92
CA ALA A 59 -6.08 -0.84 2.26
C ALA A 59 -5.65 0.35 3.11
N MET A 60 -4.84 1.25 2.55
CA MET A 60 -4.36 2.41 3.30
C MET A 60 -5.51 3.34 3.66
N MET A 61 -6.44 3.56 2.75
CA MET A 61 -7.60 4.39 3.03
C MET A 61 -8.50 3.77 4.09
N SER A 62 -8.65 2.45 4.07
CA SER A 62 -9.43 1.75 5.08
C SER A 62 -8.83 1.86 6.48
N LEU A 63 -7.53 2.10 6.55
CA LEU A 63 -6.82 2.30 7.82
C LEU A 63 -6.74 3.77 8.23
N GLY A 64 -7.39 4.65 7.50
CA GLY A 64 -7.46 6.08 7.83
C GLY A 64 -6.35 6.93 7.26
N GLY A 65 -5.47 6.36 6.45
CA GLY A 65 -4.38 7.10 5.84
C GLY A 65 -4.73 7.70 4.50
N ASN A 66 -3.77 8.38 3.92
CA ASN A 66 -3.89 8.97 2.59
C ASN A 66 -2.91 8.30 1.63
N VAL A 67 -3.22 8.39 0.36
CA VAL A 67 -2.39 7.79 -0.68
C VAL A 67 -1.95 8.85 -1.68
N LEU A 68 -0.66 8.85 -1.97
CA LEU A 68 -0.06 9.66 -3.02
C LEU A 68 0.54 8.65 -3.99
N GLY A 69 0.15 8.70 -5.24
CA GLY A 69 0.71 7.70 -6.13
C GLY A 69 0.48 8.00 -7.59
N PHE A 70 1.27 7.33 -8.40
CA PHE A 70 1.12 7.39 -9.83
C PHE A 70 1.52 6.05 -10.41
N SER A 71 1.04 5.80 -11.61
CA SER A 71 1.65 4.80 -12.47
C SER A 71 2.31 5.55 -13.60
N GLU A 72 3.36 5.01 -14.16
CA GLU A 72 4.06 5.69 -15.24
C GLU A 72 3.11 6.04 -16.37
N ALA A 73 2.25 5.13 -16.73
CA ALA A 73 1.33 5.32 -17.83
C ALA A 73 0.29 6.41 -17.56
N ALA A 74 -0.07 6.63 -16.32
CA ALA A 74 -1.17 7.53 -15.98
C ALA A 74 -0.71 8.90 -15.53
N SER A 75 0.49 9.01 -14.97
CA SER A 75 0.89 10.21 -14.26
C SER A 75 2.08 10.93 -14.84
N SER A 76 2.84 10.30 -15.72
CA SER A 76 3.96 11.00 -16.33
C SER A 76 3.45 12.04 -17.31
N SER A 77 4.24 13.07 -17.51
CA SER A 77 3.87 14.12 -18.47
C SER A 77 3.67 13.56 -19.86
N ALA A 78 4.50 12.62 -20.26
CA ALA A 78 4.38 12.00 -21.56
C ALA A 78 3.07 11.24 -21.69
N ALA A 79 2.65 10.52 -20.64
CA ALA A 79 1.43 9.76 -20.66
C ALA A 79 0.21 10.68 -20.73
N LYS A 80 0.33 11.90 -20.26
CA LYS A 80 -0.75 12.86 -20.31
C LYS A 80 -0.85 13.59 -21.64
N GLY A 81 -0.01 13.27 -22.54
CA GLY A 81 -0.07 13.89 -23.85
C GLY A 81 0.57 15.25 -23.93
N GLU A 82 1.33 15.61 -22.95
CA GLU A 82 2.08 16.85 -23.01
C GLU A 82 3.35 16.66 -23.77
N SER A 83 3.45 15.54 -24.28
CA SER A 83 4.58 15.23 -25.10
C SER A 83 5.07 16.41 -25.91
#